data_343c1f0ff3b23e5e1531afa427d2e6f1
#
_entry.id   343c1f0ff3b23e5e1531afa427d2e6f1
#
_cell.length_a   1.000
_cell.length_b   1.000
_cell.length_c   1.000
_cell.angle_alpha   90.00
_cell.angle_beta   90.00
_cell.angle_gamma   90.00
#
_symmetry.space_group_name_H-M   'P 1'
#
loop_
_entity.id
_entity.type
_entity.pdbx_description
1 polymer ?
#
loop_
_entity_poly.entity_id
_entity_poly.type
_entity_poly.pdbx_seq_one_letter_code
_entity_poly.pdbx_strand_id
1 'polypeptide(L)'
;MKTAVLAALLFTSTLTIGTVAAQPAPYNEIGVTMGHWHIISKDVEANKKLFLGMGGKLFMPGGNPLMMFPGIYINLNLGTEKGDGGTQGSVVNHVGFIVDNVQERVAQWKAAGVPVLPGNNNRLDQAFVETPDGVRIEILEDKTQSMPIRHEHVHFFLPEAELPKAQAWYAKTFGGEAGTRNNAPVVDVPGGQLRFAKADTKQAPTRGRVLDHIGFDVRDHQAVVKKIEAEGITLDEPVRKSPTTGNTVTYITDPWGTRIEIIERAPLGALVQ
;
A
#
# COMPACT_ATOMS: atom_id res chain seq x y z
N MET A 1 50.95 43.29 -32.45
CA MET A 1 50.54 42.51 -31.28
C MET A 1 49.05 42.59 -31.19
N LYS A 2 48.35 41.48 -31.49
CA LYS A 2 46.88 41.35 -31.39
C LYS A 2 46.56 40.43 -30.20
N THR A 3 45.96 41.03 -29.19
CA THR A 3 45.55 40.33 -27.96
C THR A 3 44.16 39.71 -28.21
N ALA A 4 44.11 38.36 -28.19
CA ALA A 4 42.84 37.63 -28.24
C ALA A 4 42.28 37.46 -26.82
N VAL A 5 41.07 37.99 -26.58
CA VAL A 5 40.32 37.79 -25.35
C VAL A 5 39.47 36.53 -25.53
N LEU A 6 39.80 35.52 -24.72
CA LEU A 6 39.03 34.27 -24.66
C LEU A 6 37.87 34.45 -23.67
N ALA A 7 36.65 34.51 -24.17
CA ALA A 7 35.45 34.53 -23.35
C ALA A 7 35.07 33.08 -22.96
N ALA A 8 35.20 32.75 -21.67
CA ALA A 8 34.73 31.46 -21.12
C ALA A 8 33.22 31.57 -20.84
N LEU A 9 32.42 30.83 -21.61
CA LEU A 9 31.02 30.61 -21.32
C LEU A 9 30.88 29.58 -20.19
N LEU A 10 30.50 30.02 -19.02
CA LEU A 10 30.05 29.15 -17.94
C LEU A 10 28.61 28.68 -18.23
N PHE A 11 28.47 27.41 -18.62
CA PHE A 11 27.19 26.74 -18.65
C PHE A 11 26.81 26.33 -17.22
N THR A 12 25.95 27.11 -16.58
CA THR A 12 25.28 26.68 -15.34
C THR A 12 24.11 25.75 -15.72
N SER A 13 24.33 24.45 -15.65
CA SER A 13 23.23 23.48 -15.71
C SER A 13 22.44 23.56 -14.40
N THR A 14 21.27 24.21 -14.44
CA THR A 14 20.26 24.09 -13.38
C THR A 14 19.71 22.68 -13.40
N LEU A 15 20.14 21.85 -12.43
CA LEU A 15 19.43 20.61 -12.10
C LEU A 15 18.04 21.03 -11.59
N THR A 16 17.02 20.93 -12.42
CA THR A 16 15.64 20.87 -11.97
C THR A 16 15.44 19.55 -11.25
N ILE A 17 15.55 19.59 -9.92
CA ILE A 17 15.04 18.51 -9.07
C ILE A 17 13.53 18.53 -9.27
N GLY A 18 13.06 17.74 -10.24
CA GLY A 18 11.64 17.48 -10.40
C GLY A 18 11.13 16.90 -9.09
N THR A 19 10.22 17.58 -8.42
CA THR A 19 9.42 17.01 -7.36
C THR A 19 8.71 15.81 -7.96
N VAL A 20 9.22 14.61 -7.69
CA VAL A 20 8.51 13.38 -7.99
C VAL A 20 7.24 13.47 -7.16
N ALA A 21 6.13 13.78 -7.82
CA ALA A 21 4.81 13.72 -7.21
C ALA A 21 4.70 12.32 -6.61
N ALA A 22 4.49 12.25 -5.31
CA ALA A 22 4.42 11.02 -4.56
C ALA A 22 3.09 10.30 -4.87
N GLN A 23 2.92 9.84 -6.10
CA GLN A 23 1.88 8.86 -6.42
C GLN A 23 2.44 7.48 -6.09
N PRO A 24 1.65 6.60 -5.47
CA PRO A 24 2.11 5.25 -5.16
C PRO A 24 2.62 4.51 -6.39
N ALA A 25 1.89 4.59 -7.53
CA ALA A 25 2.25 4.05 -8.83
C ALA A 25 1.43 4.72 -9.95
N PRO A 26 1.83 4.58 -11.23
CA PRO A 26 1.01 5.02 -12.37
C PRO A 26 -0.35 4.31 -12.38
N TYR A 27 -1.39 4.99 -12.84
CA TYR A 27 -2.71 4.37 -13.04
C TYR A 27 -2.68 3.38 -14.21
N ASN A 28 -3.47 2.29 -14.10
CA ASN A 28 -3.76 1.42 -15.24
C ASN A 28 -4.72 2.08 -16.26
N GLU A 29 -5.15 1.33 -17.28
CA GLU A 29 -6.02 1.84 -18.35
C GLU A 29 -7.35 2.36 -17.85
N ILE A 30 -7.94 1.73 -16.84
CA ILE A 30 -9.20 2.18 -16.23
C ILE A 30 -9.02 3.27 -15.16
N GLY A 31 -7.79 3.76 -14.98
CA GLY A 31 -7.49 4.85 -14.05
C GLY A 31 -7.36 4.41 -12.59
N VAL A 32 -6.96 3.18 -12.31
CA VAL A 32 -6.85 2.61 -10.96
C VAL A 32 -5.40 2.24 -10.63
N THR A 33 -4.98 2.41 -9.38
CA THR A 33 -3.72 1.93 -8.81
C THR A 33 -3.92 1.51 -7.36
N MET A 34 -3.08 0.61 -6.84
CA MET A 34 -3.01 0.36 -5.40
C MET A 34 -2.64 1.67 -4.70
N GLY A 35 -3.37 2.04 -3.66
CA GLY A 35 -3.24 3.35 -3.02
C GLY A 35 -2.68 3.27 -1.61
N HIS A 36 -3.38 2.58 -0.71
CA HIS A 36 -3.00 2.59 0.70
C HIS A 36 -3.47 1.38 1.50
N TRP A 37 -2.85 1.22 2.69
CA TRP A 37 -3.40 0.46 3.80
C TRP A 37 -3.89 1.45 4.86
N HIS A 38 -5.00 1.14 5.51
CA HIS A 38 -5.49 1.92 6.62
C HIS A 38 -5.38 1.12 7.91
N ILE A 39 -4.56 1.61 8.83
CA ILE A 39 -4.33 1.00 10.13
C ILE A 39 -5.06 1.84 11.19
N ILE A 40 -6.03 1.22 11.86
CA ILE A 40 -6.64 1.77 13.08
C ILE A 40 -5.68 1.48 14.21
N SER A 41 -4.81 2.45 14.49
CA SER A 41 -3.72 2.29 15.44
C SER A 41 -4.17 2.54 16.87
N LYS A 42 -3.71 1.69 17.79
CA LYS A 42 -3.83 1.90 19.24
C LYS A 42 -2.69 2.78 19.76
N ASP A 43 -1.55 2.76 19.08
CA ASP A 43 -0.37 3.57 19.36
C ASP A 43 0.25 4.10 18.06
N VAL A 44 -0.21 5.26 17.64
CA VAL A 44 0.23 5.91 16.40
C VAL A 44 1.72 6.23 16.44
N GLU A 45 2.25 6.65 17.59
CA GLU A 45 3.68 7.01 17.71
C GLU A 45 4.58 5.78 17.60
N ALA A 46 4.20 4.65 18.19
CA ALA A 46 4.94 3.41 18.03
C ALA A 46 4.93 2.90 16.57
N ASN A 47 3.78 2.98 15.88
CA ASN A 47 3.69 2.64 14.45
C ASN A 47 4.52 3.59 13.58
N LYS A 48 4.46 4.90 13.82
CA LYS A 48 5.31 5.89 13.11
C LYS A 48 6.79 5.55 13.28
N LYS A 49 7.24 5.30 14.51
CA LYS A 49 8.62 4.94 14.81
C LYS A 49 9.05 3.69 14.04
N LEU A 50 8.20 2.66 14.01
CA LEU A 50 8.43 1.43 13.28
C LEU A 50 8.63 1.71 11.77
N PHE A 51 7.66 2.38 11.13
CA PHE A 51 7.72 2.64 9.70
C PHE A 51 8.86 3.60 9.30
N LEU A 52 9.19 4.58 10.15
CA LEU A 52 10.38 5.42 9.96
C LEU A 52 11.66 4.58 10.04
N GLY A 53 11.75 3.65 11.01
CA GLY A 53 12.86 2.71 11.13
C GLY A 53 13.01 1.79 9.92
N MET A 54 11.93 1.48 9.23
CA MET A 54 11.94 0.72 7.96
C MET A 54 12.31 1.58 6.73
N GLY A 55 12.46 2.90 6.88
CA GLY A 55 12.80 3.83 5.79
C GLY A 55 11.60 4.53 5.15
N GLY A 56 10.42 4.45 5.76
CA GLY A 56 9.24 5.21 5.35
C GLY A 56 9.41 6.71 5.59
N LYS A 57 8.65 7.52 4.86
CA LYS A 57 8.61 8.98 5.03
C LYS A 57 7.27 9.39 5.64
N LEU A 58 7.31 10.29 6.62
CA LEU A 58 6.10 10.81 7.28
C LEU A 58 5.56 12.04 6.55
N PHE A 59 4.25 12.07 6.33
CA PHE A 59 3.47 13.21 5.89
C PHE A 59 2.30 13.44 6.84
N MET A 60 1.77 14.66 6.89
CA MET A 60 0.69 15.03 7.81
C MET A 60 -0.47 15.73 7.06
N PRO A 61 -1.11 15.11 6.04
CA PRO A 61 -2.22 15.73 5.35
C PRO A 61 -3.42 15.94 6.28
N GLY A 62 -3.84 17.18 6.44
CA GLY A 62 -4.95 17.52 7.34
C GLY A 62 -4.70 17.14 8.81
N GLY A 63 -3.43 17.02 9.23
CA GLY A 63 -3.04 16.66 10.59
C GLY A 63 -3.01 15.16 10.88
N ASN A 64 -3.35 14.30 9.91
CA ASN A 64 -3.32 12.85 10.09
C ASN A 64 -1.98 12.26 9.61
N PRO A 65 -1.34 11.38 10.39
CA PRO A 65 -0.09 10.76 9.98
C PRO A 65 -0.29 9.78 8.84
N LEU A 66 0.49 9.99 7.79
CA LEU A 66 0.55 9.18 6.58
C LEU A 66 2.00 8.77 6.35
N MET A 67 2.28 7.48 6.44
CA MET A 67 3.59 6.95 6.07
C MET A 67 3.63 6.65 4.58
N MET A 68 4.69 7.05 3.90
CA MET A 68 4.86 6.80 2.48
C MET A 68 6.05 5.88 2.23
N PHE A 69 5.81 4.85 1.43
CA PHE A 69 6.83 4.01 0.79
C PHE A 69 6.60 4.01 -0.73
N PRO A 70 7.62 3.69 -1.54
CA PRO A 70 7.40 3.45 -2.96
C PRO A 70 6.30 2.40 -3.17
N GLY A 71 5.26 2.78 -3.92
CA GLY A 71 4.11 1.94 -4.24
C GLY A 71 2.95 1.94 -3.24
N ILE A 72 3.05 2.58 -2.07
CA ILE A 72 1.96 2.55 -1.08
C ILE A 72 2.00 3.73 -0.11
N TYR A 73 0.81 4.17 0.32
CA TYR A 73 0.61 4.96 1.54
C TYR A 73 0.14 4.07 2.69
N ILE A 74 0.45 4.44 3.92
CA ILE A 74 -0.05 3.79 5.13
C ILE A 74 -0.66 4.86 6.02
N ASN A 75 -1.98 4.88 6.09
CA ASN A 75 -2.73 5.76 6.99
C ASN A 75 -2.66 5.21 8.41
N LEU A 76 -2.29 6.06 9.37
CA LEU A 76 -2.22 5.72 10.79
C LEU A 76 -3.20 6.62 11.53
N ASN A 77 -4.39 6.13 11.84
CA ASN A 77 -5.37 6.90 12.60
C ASN A 77 -5.64 6.26 13.94
N LEU A 78 -5.81 7.09 14.98
CA LEU A 78 -6.57 6.70 16.15
C LEU A 78 -8.02 6.60 15.70
N GLY A 79 -8.51 5.37 15.48
CA GLY A 79 -9.92 5.17 15.16
C GLY A 79 -10.82 5.52 16.34
N THR A 80 -12.03 5.98 16.08
CA THR A 80 -13.09 6.08 17.07
C THR A 80 -13.53 4.69 17.56
N GLU A 81 -13.33 3.67 16.72
CA GLU A 81 -13.48 2.26 17.06
C GLU A 81 -12.07 1.69 17.26
N LYS A 82 -11.81 1.08 18.39
CA LYS A 82 -10.53 0.41 18.64
C LYS A 82 -10.44 -0.77 17.71
N GLY A 83 -9.51 -0.73 16.75
CA GLY A 83 -9.22 -1.86 15.87
C GLY A 83 -8.96 -3.11 16.71
N ASP A 84 -9.78 -4.16 16.54
CA ASP A 84 -9.66 -5.38 17.29
C ASP A 84 -9.09 -6.51 16.43
N GLY A 85 -8.12 -7.23 17.00
CA GLY A 85 -7.39 -8.30 16.32
C GLY A 85 -6.43 -7.81 15.23
N GLY A 86 -5.29 -8.49 15.12
CA GLY A 86 -4.29 -8.28 14.07
C GLY A 86 -4.75 -8.79 12.70
N THR A 87 -3.84 -8.76 11.72
CA THR A 87 -4.16 -9.25 10.36
C THR A 87 -4.28 -10.77 10.28
N GLN A 88 -3.61 -11.53 11.14
CA GLN A 88 -3.78 -12.97 11.19
C GLN A 88 -5.20 -13.35 11.62
N GLY A 89 -5.84 -14.26 10.88
CA GLY A 89 -7.25 -14.60 11.06
C GLY A 89 -8.23 -13.65 10.37
N SER A 90 -7.74 -12.64 9.65
CA SER A 90 -8.51 -11.77 8.76
C SER A 90 -8.41 -12.24 7.31
N VAL A 91 -9.40 -11.88 6.48
CA VAL A 91 -9.36 -12.13 5.02
C VAL A 91 -8.13 -11.51 4.37
N VAL A 92 -7.66 -10.35 4.83
CA VAL A 92 -6.31 -9.84 4.54
C VAL A 92 -5.39 -10.31 5.64
N ASN A 93 -4.66 -11.40 5.38
CA ASN A 93 -3.80 -12.06 6.37
C ASN A 93 -2.51 -11.30 6.64
N HIS A 94 -1.92 -10.73 5.61
CA HIS A 94 -0.74 -9.88 5.71
C HIS A 94 -0.58 -9.01 4.46
N VAL A 95 0.32 -8.07 4.57
CA VAL A 95 0.76 -7.18 3.50
C VAL A 95 2.26 -7.35 3.32
N GLY A 96 2.84 -6.90 2.21
CA GLY A 96 4.24 -7.19 1.97
C GLY A 96 5.01 -6.08 1.28
N PHE A 97 6.29 -6.04 1.62
CA PHE A 97 7.31 -5.28 0.92
C PHE A 97 8.32 -6.21 0.27
N ILE A 98 8.96 -5.71 -0.77
CA ILE A 98 10.14 -6.32 -1.36
C ILE A 98 11.32 -5.39 -1.17
N VAL A 99 12.47 -5.97 -0.83
CA VAL A 99 13.73 -5.27 -0.57
C VAL A 99 14.84 -5.82 -1.46
N ASP A 100 15.87 -5.05 -1.66
CA ASP A 100 17.05 -5.43 -2.43
C ASP A 100 17.88 -6.53 -1.75
N ASN A 101 17.96 -6.51 -0.41
CA ASN A 101 18.68 -7.50 0.39
C ASN A 101 18.04 -7.63 1.77
N VAL A 102 17.39 -8.78 2.02
CA VAL A 102 16.68 -9.03 3.29
C VAL A 102 17.63 -9.01 4.48
N GLN A 103 18.79 -9.66 4.39
CA GLN A 103 19.71 -9.77 5.53
C GLN A 103 20.26 -8.40 5.95
N GLU A 104 20.61 -7.56 4.99
CA GLU A 104 21.09 -6.21 5.22
C GLU A 104 19.98 -5.33 5.83
N ARG A 105 18.77 -5.35 5.25
CA ARG A 105 17.64 -4.56 5.76
C ARG A 105 17.24 -5.00 7.17
N VAL A 106 17.18 -6.28 7.43
CA VAL A 106 16.91 -6.84 8.77
C VAL A 106 17.94 -6.38 9.80
N ALA A 107 19.22 -6.37 9.45
CA ALA A 107 20.28 -5.88 10.36
C ALA A 107 20.08 -4.38 10.66
N GLN A 108 19.82 -3.56 9.64
CA GLN A 108 19.56 -2.12 9.79
C GLN A 108 18.30 -1.86 10.64
N TRP A 109 17.20 -2.57 10.39
CA TRP A 109 15.95 -2.41 11.11
C TRP A 109 16.06 -2.82 12.57
N LYS A 110 16.72 -3.95 12.87
CA LYS A 110 17.01 -4.36 14.26
C LYS A 110 17.83 -3.29 15.00
N ALA A 111 18.82 -2.70 14.34
CA ALA A 111 19.60 -1.59 14.93
C ALA A 111 18.73 -0.34 15.17
N ALA A 112 17.72 -0.10 14.35
CA ALA A 112 16.72 0.97 14.54
C ALA A 112 15.59 0.61 15.54
N GLY A 113 15.61 -0.59 16.12
CA GLY A 113 14.61 -1.04 17.10
C GLY A 113 13.31 -1.56 16.48
N VAL A 114 13.31 -1.87 15.17
CA VAL A 114 12.16 -2.51 14.52
C VAL A 114 12.10 -3.99 14.92
N PRO A 115 10.96 -4.52 15.38
CA PRO A 115 10.80 -5.92 15.73
C PRO A 115 10.73 -6.78 14.46
N VAL A 116 11.79 -7.51 14.17
CA VAL A 116 11.88 -8.39 13.01
C VAL A 116 11.83 -9.85 13.44
N LEU A 117 10.95 -10.60 12.81
CA LEU A 117 10.78 -12.04 12.96
C LEU A 117 11.45 -12.80 11.79
N PRO A 118 11.91 -14.04 12.00
CA PRO A 118 12.53 -14.84 10.95
C PRO A 118 11.54 -15.18 9.85
N GLY A 119 12.05 -15.44 8.66
CA GLY A 119 11.29 -16.00 7.55
C GLY A 119 10.78 -17.42 7.84
N ASN A 120 9.80 -17.87 7.08
CA ASN A 120 9.26 -19.23 7.18
C ASN A 120 10.40 -20.25 6.96
N ASN A 121 10.46 -21.27 7.82
CA ASN A 121 11.53 -22.27 7.79
C ASN A 121 12.94 -21.66 7.82
N ASN A 122 13.12 -20.53 8.48
CA ASN A 122 14.36 -19.77 8.58
C ASN A 122 14.98 -19.38 7.21
N ARG A 123 14.15 -19.13 6.22
CA ARG A 123 14.61 -18.59 4.93
C ARG A 123 15.36 -17.28 5.13
N LEU A 124 16.48 -17.13 4.42
CA LEU A 124 17.32 -15.93 4.50
C LEU A 124 16.85 -14.80 3.56
N ASP A 125 16.05 -15.14 2.55
CA ASP A 125 15.46 -14.22 1.55
C ASP A 125 14.04 -13.77 1.94
N GLN A 126 13.64 -14.04 3.19
CA GLN A 126 12.34 -13.66 3.76
C GLN A 126 12.49 -13.26 5.21
N ALA A 127 11.70 -12.30 5.64
CA ALA A 127 11.52 -11.93 7.05
C ALA A 127 10.08 -11.47 7.27
N PHE A 128 9.70 -11.25 8.53
CA PHE A 128 8.45 -10.59 8.88
C PHE A 128 8.72 -9.43 9.85
N VAL A 129 7.90 -8.40 9.73
CA VAL A 129 7.77 -7.34 10.73
C VAL A 129 6.33 -7.39 11.22
N GLU A 130 6.13 -7.26 12.52
CA GLU A 130 4.80 -7.14 13.08
C GLU A 130 4.68 -5.78 13.78
N THR A 131 3.64 -5.02 13.41
CA THR A 131 3.40 -3.72 14.05
C THR A 131 2.94 -3.91 15.49
N PRO A 132 3.06 -2.90 16.37
CA PRO A 132 2.56 -2.97 17.75
C PRO A 132 1.09 -3.38 17.84
N ASP A 133 0.30 -3.08 16.82
CA ASP A 133 -1.12 -3.40 16.76
C ASP A 133 -1.42 -4.78 16.12
N GLY A 134 -0.40 -5.51 15.65
CA GLY A 134 -0.56 -6.84 15.07
C GLY A 134 -0.82 -6.87 13.56
N VAL A 135 -0.44 -5.83 12.82
CA VAL A 135 -0.36 -5.93 11.35
C VAL A 135 0.91 -6.69 10.98
N ARG A 136 0.74 -7.83 10.33
CA ARG A 136 1.87 -8.63 9.84
C ARG A 136 2.31 -8.15 8.48
N ILE A 137 3.60 -7.92 8.33
CA ILE A 137 4.25 -7.43 7.12
C ILE A 137 5.29 -8.45 6.68
N GLU A 138 5.10 -9.06 5.51
CA GLU A 138 6.09 -9.95 4.89
C GLU A 138 7.14 -9.12 4.16
N ILE A 139 8.39 -9.51 4.30
CA ILE A 139 9.53 -8.90 3.62
C ILE A 139 10.15 -9.96 2.73
N LEU A 140 10.20 -9.69 1.43
CA LEU A 140 10.77 -10.57 0.42
C LEU A 140 11.99 -9.93 -0.24
N GLU A 141 12.89 -10.75 -0.80
CA GLU A 141 14.08 -10.30 -1.50
C GLU A 141 13.88 -10.28 -3.01
N ASP A 142 14.30 -9.20 -3.65
CA ASP A 142 14.54 -9.13 -5.08
C ASP A 142 15.84 -8.34 -5.33
N LYS A 143 16.93 -9.05 -5.58
CA LYS A 143 18.26 -8.47 -5.82
C LYS A 143 18.36 -7.64 -7.10
N THR A 144 17.35 -7.69 -7.96
CA THR A 144 17.35 -6.98 -9.23
C THR A 144 16.74 -5.58 -9.13
N GLN A 145 16.03 -5.27 -8.04
CA GLN A 145 15.43 -3.95 -7.87
C GLN A 145 16.46 -2.88 -7.48
N SER A 146 16.23 -1.66 -7.97
CA SER A 146 17.08 -0.51 -7.69
C SER A 146 16.71 0.27 -6.42
N MET A 147 15.51 0.03 -5.88
CA MET A 147 15.01 0.68 -4.68
C MET A 147 15.27 -0.17 -3.44
N PRO A 148 15.69 0.44 -2.31
CA PRO A 148 15.97 -0.31 -1.09
C PRO A 148 14.74 -1.03 -0.53
N ILE A 149 13.54 -0.49 -0.74
CA ILE A 149 12.26 -1.06 -0.33
C ILE A 149 11.13 -0.52 -1.21
N ARG A 150 10.15 -1.34 -1.56
CA ARG A 150 8.88 -0.92 -2.16
C ARG A 150 7.75 -1.85 -1.75
N HIS A 151 6.52 -1.37 -1.81
CA HIS A 151 5.33 -2.20 -1.65
C HIS A 151 5.32 -3.33 -2.68
N GLU A 152 4.84 -4.50 -2.27
CA GLU A 152 4.87 -5.67 -3.14
C GLU A 152 3.51 -6.35 -3.23
N HIS A 153 2.83 -6.61 -2.08
CA HIS A 153 1.55 -7.32 -2.15
C HIS A 153 0.60 -7.07 -0.97
N VAL A 154 -0.66 -7.41 -1.24
CA VAL A 154 -1.70 -7.70 -0.23
C VAL A 154 -2.05 -9.18 -0.36
N HIS A 155 -2.02 -9.94 0.74
CA HIS A 155 -2.23 -11.38 0.74
C HIS A 155 -3.56 -11.76 1.40
N PHE A 156 -4.46 -12.28 0.59
CA PHE A 156 -5.79 -12.73 1.01
C PHE A 156 -5.76 -14.22 1.33
N PHE A 157 -6.42 -14.60 2.42
CA PHE A 157 -6.62 -15.98 2.82
C PHE A 157 -8.11 -16.31 2.75
N LEU A 158 -8.50 -17.19 1.85
CA LEU A 158 -9.87 -17.48 1.49
C LEU A 158 -10.10 -19.00 1.41
N PRO A 159 -11.37 -19.49 1.47
CA PRO A 159 -11.65 -20.87 1.15
C PRO A 159 -11.14 -21.22 -0.25
N GLU A 160 -10.58 -22.42 -0.42
CA GLU A 160 -9.94 -22.84 -1.68
C GLU A 160 -10.85 -22.69 -2.91
N ALA A 161 -12.12 -23.04 -2.79
CA ALA A 161 -13.11 -22.90 -3.87
C ALA A 161 -13.40 -21.44 -4.27
N GLU A 162 -13.03 -20.48 -3.44
CA GLU A 162 -13.25 -19.04 -3.69
C GLU A 162 -12.05 -18.35 -4.36
N LEU A 163 -10.86 -18.97 -4.37
CA LEU A 163 -9.64 -18.34 -4.89
C LEU A 163 -9.77 -17.92 -6.37
N PRO A 164 -10.27 -18.75 -7.31
CA PRO A 164 -10.46 -18.32 -8.70
C PRO A 164 -11.52 -17.21 -8.86
N LYS A 165 -12.56 -17.23 -8.01
CA LYS A 165 -13.60 -16.20 -8.03
C LYS A 165 -13.07 -14.86 -7.55
N ALA A 166 -12.25 -14.88 -6.48
CA ALA A 166 -11.61 -13.67 -5.98
C ALA A 166 -10.67 -13.07 -7.02
N GLN A 167 -9.83 -13.88 -7.63
CA GLN A 167 -8.97 -13.44 -8.73
C GLN A 167 -9.77 -12.75 -9.84
N ALA A 168 -10.84 -13.42 -10.33
CA ALA A 168 -11.66 -12.87 -11.40
C ALA A 168 -12.37 -11.57 -11.00
N TRP A 169 -12.87 -11.50 -9.76
CA TRP A 169 -13.54 -10.32 -9.23
C TRP A 169 -12.61 -9.12 -9.14
N TYR A 170 -11.43 -9.29 -8.53
CA TYR A 170 -10.46 -8.20 -8.38
C TYR A 170 -9.89 -7.75 -9.74
N ALA A 171 -9.58 -8.69 -10.64
CA ALA A 171 -9.13 -8.38 -11.99
C ALA A 171 -10.17 -7.55 -12.76
N LYS A 172 -11.44 -7.96 -12.73
CA LYS A 172 -12.54 -7.27 -13.39
C LYS A 172 -12.82 -5.89 -12.79
N THR A 173 -12.92 -5.81 -11.46
CA THR A 173 -13.34 -4.59 -10.75
C THR A 173 -12.27 -3.51 -10.83
N PHE A 174 -11.00 -3.86 -10.66
CA PHE A 174 -9.88 -2.91 -10.60
C PHE A 174 -8.98 -2.91 -11.84
N GLY A 175 -9.33 -3.69 -12.88
CA GLY A 175 -8.59 -3.70 -14.14
C GLY A 175 -7.17 -4.25 -14.01
N GLY A 176 -6.97 -5.19 -13.08
CA GLY A 176 -5.68 -5.85 -12.91
C GLY A 176 -5.51 -7.06 -13.84
N GLU A 177 -4.27 -7.48 -14.01
CA GLU A 177 -3.90 -8.65 -14.82
C GLU A 177 -3.92 -9.92 -13.96
N ALA A 178 -4.78 -10.89 -14.33
CA ALA A 178 -4.84 -12.18 -13.65
C ALA A 178 -3.65 -13.06 -14.04
N GLY A 179 -2.99 -13.65 -13.05
CA GLY A 179 -1.83 -14.49 -13.24
C GLY A 179 -1.72 -15.60 -12.20
N THR A 180 -0.56 -16.25 -12.15
CA THR A 180 -0.23 -17.24 -11.11
C THR A 180 1.18 -17.00 -10.57
N ARG A 181 1.34 -17.20 -9.27
CA ARG A 181 2.65 -17.16 -8.61
C ARG A 181 2.75 -18.35 -7.65
N ASN A 182 3.77 -19.18 -7.81
CA ASN A 182 3.93 -20.41 -7.02
C ASN A 182 2.66 -21.28 -7.02
N ASN A 183 2.02 -21.43 -8.15
CA ASN A 183 0.75 -22.13 -8.36
C ASN A 183 -0.48 -21.54 -7.63
N ALA A 184 -0.36 -20.37 -7.03
CA ALA A 184 -1.48 -19.66 -6.44
C ALA A 184 -1.98 -18.53 -7.36
N PRO A 185 -3.29 -18.24 -7.42
CA PRO A 185 -3.82 -17.15 -8.21
C PRO A 185 -3.37 -15.79 -7.66
N VAL A 186 -3.07 -14.87 -8.57
CA VAL A 186 -2.69 -13.49 -8.27
C VAL A 186 -3.35 -12.53 -9.24
N VAL A 187 -3.45 -11.26 -8.85
CA VAL A 187 -3.82 -10.15 -9.75
C VAL A 187 -2.76 -9.08 -9.63
N ASP A 188 -2.11 -8.76 -10.71
CA ASP A 188 -1.17 -7.65 -10.79
C ASP A 188 -1.93 -6.33 -11.02
N VAL A 189 -1.71 -5.38 -10.13
CA VAL A 189 -2.22 -4.01 -10.25
C VAL A 189 -1.05 -3.03 -10.14
N PRO A 190 -1.10 -1.86 -10.75
CA PRO A 190 -0.05 -0.87 -10.51
C PRO A 190 0.10 -0.61 -9.01
N GLY A 191 1.33 -0.60 -8.52
CA GLY A 191 1.64 -0.42 -7.10
C GLY A 191 1.69 -1.69 -6.26
N GLY A 192 1.28 -2.86 -6.77
CA GLY A 192 1.38 -4.12 -6.02
C GLY A 192 0.68 -5.31 -6.66
N GLN A 193 0.76 -6.43 -5.98
CA GLN A 193 0.12 -7.68 -6.37
C GLN A 193 -0.92 -8.09 -5.31
N LEU A 194 -2.09 -8.50 -5.74
CA LEU A 194 -3.10 -9.12 -4.89
C LEU A 194 -2.89 -10.63 -4.97
N ARG A 195 -2.58 -11.27 -3.85
CA ARG A 195 -2.31 -12.72 -3.77
C ARG A 195 -3.42 -13.43 -3.03
N PHE A 196 -3.81 -14.58 -3.51
CA PHE A 196 -4.89 -15.37 -2.92
C PHE A 196 -4.36 -16.73 -2.50
N ALA A 197 -4.49 -17.05 -1.21
CA ALA A 197 -4.08 -18.32 -0.65
C ALA A 197 -5.22 -18.99 0.10
N LYS A 198 -5.13 -20.32 0.22
CA LYS A 198 -6.10 -21.13 0.94
C LYS A 198 -6.05 -20.83 2.43
N ALA A 199 -7.22 -20.62 3.02
CA ALA A 199 -7.43 -20.65 4.46
C ALA A 199 -8.08 -21.98 4.88
N ASP A 200 -7.61 -22.57 5.97
CA ASP A 200 -8.21 -23.80 6.53
C ASP A 200 -9.48 -23.51 7.33
N THR A 201 -9.69 -22.25 7.73
CA THR A 201 -10.86 -21.81 8.50
C THR A 201 -11.43 -20.52 7.91
N LYS A 202 -12.69 -20.23 8.21
CA LYS A 202 -13.31 -18.96 7.83
C LYS A 202 -12.55 -17.79 8.46
N GLN A 203 -12.15 -16.84 7.64
CA GLN A 203 -11.47 -15.63 8.09
C GLN A 203 -12.47 -14.53 8.45
N ALA A 204 -12.07 -13.66 9.38
CA ALA A 204 -12.87 -12.51 9.76
C ALA A 204 -12.78 -11.39 8.69
N PRO A 205 -13.84 -10.59 8.49
CA PRO A 205 -13.76 -9.39 7.64
C PRO A 205 -12.76 -8.38 8.20
N THR A 206 -12.29 -7.46 7.36
CA THR A 206 -11.29 -6.47 7.76
C THR A 206 -11.90 -5.31 8.54
N ARG A 207 -13.16 -4.92 8.26
CA ARG A 207 -13.81 -3.77 8.90
C ARG A 207 -13.79 -3.89 10.43
N GLY A 208 -13.30 -2.84 11.10
CA GLY A 208 -13.16 -2.80 12.56
C GLY A 208 -11.94 -3.53 13.12
N ARG A 209 -11.09 -4.15 12.29
CA ARG A 209 -9.81 -4.70 12.70
C ARG A 209 -8.69 -3.66 12.57
N VAL A 210 -7.51 -4.00 13.07
CA VAL A 210 -6.36 -3.10 13.00
C VAL A 210 -6.04 -2.69 11.57
N LEU A 211 -5.94 -3.62 10.63
CA LEU A 211 -5.96 -3.30 9.20
C LEU A 211 -7.43 -3.29 8.76
N ASP A 212 -8.04 -2.10 8.84
CA ASP A 212 -9.48 -1.92 8.61
C ASP A 212 -9.86 -2.07 7.14
N HIS A 213 -9.05 -1.47 6.27
CA HIS A 213 -9.27 -1.54 4.83
C HIS A 213 -7.99 -1.36 4.02
N ILE A 214 -8.07 -1.77 2.77
CA ILE A 214 -7.13 -1.38 1.71
C ILE A 214 -7.79 -0.32 0.85
N GLY A 215 -7.00 0.51 0.17
CA GLY A 215 -7.54 1.55 -0.71
C GLY A 215 -6.95 1.48 -2.10
N PHE A 216 -7.79 1.76 -3.09
CA PHE A 216 -7.36 2.01 -4.46
C PHE A 216 -7.48 3.49 -4.77
N ASP A 217 -6.37 4.07 -5.21
CA ASP A 217 -6.36 5.44 -5.74
C ASP A 217 -6.91 5.41 -7.17
N VAL A 218 -7.80 6.35 -7.48
CA VAL A 218 -8.43 6.43 -8.79
C VAL A 218 -8.25 7.81 -9.40
N ARG A 219 -8.13 7.86 -10.74
CA ARG A 219 -7.98 9.11 -11.48
C ARG A 219 -9.29 9.88 -11.60
N ASP A 220 -10.40 9.18 -11.73
CA ASP A 220 -11.75 9.67 -11.87
C ASP A 220 -12.69 8.82 -11.02
N HIS A 221 -13.02 9.35 -9.86
CA HIS A 221 -13.84 8.66 -8.87
C HIS A 221 -15.24 8.32 -9.41
N GLN A 222 -15.85 9.28 -10.14
CA GLN A 222 -17.19 9.08 -10.66
C GLN A 222 -17.26 7.98 -11.73
N ALA A 223 -16.25 7.93 -12.62
CA ALA A 223 -16.17 6.89 -13.64
C ALA A 223 -15.99 5.49 -13.03
N VAL A 224 -15.12 5.36 -12.01
CA VAL A 224 -14.88 4.08 -11.33
C VAL A 224 -16.08 3.66 -10.52
N VAL A 225 -16.73 4.56 -9.79
CA VAL A 225 -17.98 4.25 -9.05
C VAL A 225 -19.08 3.78 -10.00
N LYS A 226 -19.32 4.49 -11.11
CA LYS A 226 -20.30 4.07 -12.11
C LYS A 226 -20.03 2.66 -12.66
N LYS A 227 -18.75 2.33 -12.90
CA LYS A 227 -18.35 0.97 -13.33
C LYS A 227 -18.68 -0.06 -12.25
N ILE A 228 -18.32 0.21 -11.00
CA ILE A 228 -18.57 -0.68 -9.86
C ILE A 228 -20.07 -0.96 -9.69
N GLU A 229 -20.90 0.08 -9.72
CA GLU A 229 -22.35 -0.03 -9.63
C GLU A 229 -22.96 -0.82 -10.83
N ALA A 230 -22.42 -0.60 -12.05
CA ALA A 230 -22.83 -1.36 -13.24
C ALA A 230 -22.48 -2.86 -13.15
N GLU A 231 -21.51 -3.23 -12.33
CA GLU A 231 -21.17 -4.63 -12.01
C GLU A 231 -22.06 -5.22 -10.89
N GLY A 232 -23.01 -4.46 -10.37
CA GLY A 232 -23.92 -4.88 -9.30
C GLY A 232 -23.30 -4.79 -7.90
N ILE A 233 -22.19 -4.10 -7.74
CA ILE A 233 -21.54 -3.90 -6.44
C ILE A 233 -22.15 -2.67 -5.77
N THR A 234 -22.62 -2.84 -4.54
CA THR A 234 -23.24 -1.77 -3.76
C THR A 234 -22.17 -0.99 -2.98
N LEU A 235 -22.32 0.32 -2.93
CA LEU A 235 -21.48 1.17 -2.08
C LEU A 235 -21.90 1.01 -0.61
N ASP A 236 -20.96 0.84 0.29
CA ASP A 236 -21.19 0.76 1.74
C ASP A 236 -21.58 2.12 2.32
N GLU A 237 -21.06 3.20 1.72
CA GLU A 237 -21.25 4.58 2.15
C GLU A 237 -21.43 5.49 0.92
N PRO A 238 -22.25 6.57 1.02
CA PRO A 238 -22.36 7.55 -0.05
C PRO A 238 -21.02 8.18 -0.39
N VAL A 239 -20.84 8.54 -1.66
CA VAL A 239 -19.66 9.32 -2.08
C VAL A 239 -19.61 10.61 -1.30
N ARG A 240 -18.47 10.92 -0.72
CA ARG A 240 -18.23 12.13 0.05
C ARG A 240 -16.88 12.78 -0.30
N LYS A 241 -16.82 14.09 -0.15
CA LYS A 241 -15.57 14.84 -0.21
C LYS A 241 -15.08 15.13 1.20
N SER A 242 -13.84 14.77 1.49
CA SER A 242 -13.21 15.06 2.78
C SER A 242 -13.04 16.56 2.97
N PRO A 243 -13.56 17.16 4.04
CA PRO A 243 -13.41 18.58 4.31
C PRO A 243 -11.96 18.98 4.68
N THR A 244 -11.17 18.02 5.17
CA THR A 244 -9.79 18.27 5.62
C THR A 244 -8.76 18.05 4.53
N THR A 245 -8.92 17.00 3.72
CA THR A 245 -7.95 16.65 2.66
C THR A 245 -8.41 17.01 1.27
N GLY A 246 -9.70 17.27 1.06
CA GLY A 246 -10.29 17.50 -0.27
C GLY A 246 -10.44 16.24 -1.11
N ASN A 247 -10.04 15.08 -0.61
CA ASN A 247 -10.19 13.79 -1.31
C ASN A 247 -11.66 13.43 -1.50
N THR A 248 -11.99 12.83 -2.65
CA THR A 248 -13.31 12.20 -2.87
C THR A 248 -13.21 10.72 -2.58
N VAL A 249 -14.09 10.19 -1.73
CA VAL A 249 -14.01 8.83 -1.22
C VAL A 249 -15.36 8.15 -1.16
N THR A 250 -15.35 6.83 -1.33
CA THR A 250 -16.44 5.92 -0.97
C THR A 250 -15.87 4.56 -0.59
N TYR A 251 -16.70 3.66 -0.08
CA TYR A 251 -16.30 2.33 0.35
C TYR A 251 -17.18 1.27 -0.28
N ILE A 252 -16.59 0.12 -0.55
CA ILE A 252 -17.26 -1.13 -0.87
C ILE A 252 -16.71 -2.24 0.00
N THR A 253 -17.47 -3.32 0.15
CA THR A 253 -16.99 -4.57 0.74
C THR A 253 -17.00 -5.66 -0.30
N ASP A 254 -15.88 -6.36 -0.47
CA ASP A 254 -15.82 -7.49 -1.38
C ASP A 254 -16.65 -8.68 -0.87
N PRO A 255 -16.95 -9.69 -1.69
CA PRO A 255 -17.77 -10.84 -1.28
C PRO A 255 -17.19 -11.66 -0.11
N TRP A 256 -15.92 -11.46 0.23
CA TRP A 256 -15.21 -12.22 1.28
C TRP A 256 -15.02 -11.43 2.57
N GLY A 257 -15.38 -10.13 2.59
CA GLY A 257 -15.35 -9.28 3.78
C GLY A 257 -14.18 -8.31 3.83
N THR A 258 -13.48 -8.07 2.72
CA THR A 258 -12.47 -7.01 2.66
C THR A 258 -13.17 -5.68 2.43
N ARG A 259 -13.01 -4.75 3.36
CA ARG A 259 -13.42 -3.35 3.15
C ARG A 259 -12.40 -2.67 2.24
N ILE A 260 -12.89 -1.95 1.24
CA ILE A 260 -12.07 -1.31 0.21
C ILE A 260 -12.49 0.15 0.07
N GLU A 261 -11.53 1.07 0.20
CA GLU A 261 -11.73 2.49 -0.09
C GLU A 261 -11.40 2.78 -1.55
N ILE A 262 -12.31 3.47 -2.23
CA ILE A 262 -12.08 4.07 -3.55
C ILE A 262 -11.84 5.55 -3.32
N ILE A 263 -10.65 6.04 -3.68
CA ILE A 263 -10.21 7.39 -3.36
C ILE A 263 -9.63 8.13 -4.56
N GLU A 264 -10.21 9.29 -4.88
CA GLU A 264 -9.56 10.28 -5.75
C GLU A 264 -8.90 11.32 -4.86
N ARG A 265 -7.57 11.37 -4.92
CA ARG A 265 -6.81 12.31 -4.11
C ARG A 265 -6.88 13.71 -4.71
N ALA A 266 -7.17 14.68 -3.85
CA ALA A 266 -6.92 16.07 -4.21
C ALA A 266 -5.41 16.28 -4.46
N PRO A 267 -5.03 17.21 -5.34
CA PRO A 267 -3.64 17.59 -5.51
C PRO A 267 -3.02 17.86 -4.13
N LEU A 268 -1.94 17.16 -3.79
CA LEU A 268 -1.20 17.44 -2.58
C LEU A 268 -0.69 18.88 -2.71
N GLY A 269 -1.35 19.82 -2.02
CA GLY A 269 -0.79 21.14 -1.81
C GLY A 269 0.62 21.01 -1.27
N ALA A 270 1.50 21.99 -1.50
CA ALA A 270 2.89 21.94 -1.12
C ALA A 270 3.05 21.28 0.25
N LEU A 271 3.69 20.11 0.26
CA LEU A 271 3.91 19.33 1.47
C LEU A 271 4.60 20.25 2.46
N VAL A 272 3.95 20.56 3.56
CA VAL A 272 4.58 21.25 4.68
C VAL A 272 5.55 20.22 5.28
N GLN A 273 6.84 20.48 5.07
CA GLN A 273 7.94 19.71 5.65
C GLN A 273 7.96 19.85 7.16
#